data_5d6c2006d30e6568f46057ec829ad977
#
_entry.id   5d6c2006d30e6568f46057ec829ad977
#
_cell.length_a   1.000
_cell.length_b   1.000
_cell.length_c   1.000
_cell.angle_alpha   90.00
_cell.angle_beta   90.00
_cell.angle_gamma   90.00
#
_symmetry.space_group_name_H-M   'P 1'
#
loop_
_entity.id
_entity.type
_entity.pdbx_description
1 polymer ?
#
loop_
_entity_poly.entity_id
_entity_poly.type
_entity_poly.pdbx_seq_one_letter_code
_entity_poly.pdbx_strand_id
1 'polypeptide(L)'
;VRAENGSIQNFPAKAIWHVRGPSWNSWMGLEAVQIAREAIGLSMAIEEQQARIQRNGVRVPGIYSVDGSLSPVQYKHLKTWIDENIGGPENAGKPMLLDRAAKWTSTAMTGIDAETLSTRRFQVEEICRHFQVNPIMVFAESKNTTYASAEQMFLSHVVHTLAPTYMRLEQSI
;
A
#
# COMPACT_ATOMS: atom_id res chain seq x y z
N VAL A 1 -7.94 -27.96 -17.16
CA VAL A 1 -6.97 -27.37 -16.20
C VAL A 1 -5.78 -26.90 -17.00
N ARG A 2 -5.27 -25.73 -16.68
CA ARG A 2 -4.07 -25.16 -17.30
C ARG A 2 -2.86 -25.54 -16.45
N ALA A 3 -1.91 -26.27 -17.01
CA ALA A 3 -0.67 -26.63 -16.33
C ALA A 3 0.32 -25.44 -16.31
N GLU A 4 1.32 -25.46 -15.45
CA GLU A 4 2.34 -24.39 -15.31
C GLU A 4 3.07 -24.08 -16.64
N ASN A 5 3.25 -25.09 -17.50
CA ASN A 5 3.84 -24.95 -18.83
C ASN A 5 2.88 -24.33 -19.87
N GLY A 6 1.68 -23.91 -19.47
CA GLY A 6 0.68 -23.31 -20.34
C GLY A 6 -0.16 -24.31 -21.14
N SER A 7 0.12 -25.60 -21.09
CA SER A 7 -0.68 -26.63 -21.77
C SER A 7 -2.06 -26.80 -21.11
N ILE A 8 -3.08 -27.06 -21.92
CA ILE A 8 -4.43 -27.34 -21.46
C ILE A 8 -4.59 -28.86 -21.37
N GLN A 9 -4.81 -29.36 -20.17
CA GLN A 9 -5.13 -30.77 -19.93
C GLN A 9 -6.63 -30.91 -19.66
N ASN A 10 -7.29 -31.80 -20.37
CA ASN A 10 -8.68 -32.10 -20.18
C ASN A 10 -8.84 -33.31 -19.26
N PHE A 11 -9.55 -33.13 -18.16
CA PHE A 11 -9.88 -34.18 -17.23
C PHE A 11 -11.41 -34.44 -17.27
N PRO A 12 -11.88 -35.68 -17.10
CA PRO A 12 -13.29 -35.92 -16.93
C PRO A 12 -13.81 -35.30 -15.64
N ALA A 13 -15.03 -34.78 -15.63
CA ALA A 13 -15.64 -34.10 -14.48
C ALA A 13 -15.56 -34.91 -13.18
N LYS A 14 -15.63 -36.26 -13.30
CA LYS A 14 -15.52 -37.20 -12.16
C LYS A 14 -14.12 -37.22 -11.50
N ALA A 15 -13.09 -36.74 -12.19
CA ALA A 15 -11.72 -36.74 -11.69
C ALA A 15 -11.36 -35.41 -10.99
N ILE A 16 -12.28 -34.44 -10.97
CA ILE A 16 -12.02 -33.11 -10.41
C ILE A 16 -13.05 -32.80 -9.34
N TRP A 17 -12.56 -32.59 -8.13
CA TRP A 17 -13.35 -31.99 -7.06
C TRP A 17 -13.20 -30.46 -7.11
N HIS A 18 -14.26 -29.80 -7.57
CA HIS A 18 -14.25 -28.36 -7.76
C HIS A 18 -15.01 -27.63 -6.65
N VAL A 19 -14.29 -27.14 -5.64
CA VAL A 19 -14.84 -26.29 -4.59
C VAL A 19 -14.76 -24.83 -5.03
N ARG A 20 -15.91 -24.19 -5.22
CA ARG A 20 -16.01 -22.82 -5.69
C ARG A 20 -16.22 -21.86 -4.54
N GLY A 21 -15.51 -20.72 -4.56
CA GLY A 21 -15.85 -19.57 -3.76
C GLY A 21 -17.09 -18.82 -4.26
N PRO A 22 -17.38 -17.60 -3.72
CA PRO A 22 -18.37 -16.71 -4.30
C PRO A 22 -18.12 -16.53 -5.81
N SER A 23 -19.17 -16.47 -6.61
CA SER A 23 -19.05 -16.47 -8.07
C SER A 23 -20.14 -15.62 -8.71
N TRP A 24 -19.79 -14.85 -9.74
CA TRP A 24 -20.76 -14.11 -10.56
C TRP A 24 -21.45 -14.99 -11.62
N ASN A 25 -20.75 -15.99 -12.13
CA ASN A 25 -21.18 -16.79 -13.29
C ASN A 25 -21.46 -18.27 -12.96
N SER A 26 -21.41 -18.64 -11.71
CA SER A 26 -21.59 -20.01 -11.20
C SER A 26 -20.57 -21.06 -11.68
N TRP A 27 -19.58 -20.66 -12.49
CA TRP A 27 -18.56 -21.55 -13.04
C TRP A 27 -17.21 -21.40 -12.37
N MET A 28 -16.79 -20.15 -12.10
CA MET A 28 -15.52 -19.84 -11.50
C MET A 28 -15.72 -19.02 -10.24
N GLY A 29 -14.95 -19.32 -9.20
CA GLY A 29 -14.89 -18.48 -8.01
C GLY A 29 -14.27 -17.13 -8.29
N LEU A 30 -14.68 -16.12 -7.54
CA LEU A 30 -14.05 -14.79 -7.56
C LEU A 30 -12.66 -14.88 -6.92
N GLU A 31 -11.69 -14.30 -7.58
CA GLU A 31 -10.36 -14.17 -7.04
C GLU A 31 -10.30 -12.95 -6.10
N ALA A 32 -10.13 -13.19 -4.80
CA ALA A 32 -10.13 -12.13 -3.79
C ALA A 32 -9.04 -11.07 -4.04
N VAL A 33 -7.85 -11.51 -4.49
CA VAL A 33 -6.74 -10.60 -4.82
C VAL A 33 -7.11 -9.69 -6.01
N GLN A 34 -7.79 -10.23 -7.02
CA GLN A 34 -8.22 -9.45 -8.17
C GLN A 34 -9.26 -8.39 -7.78
N ILE A 35 -10.17 -8.73 -6.86
CA ILE A 35 -11.16 -7.77 -6.33
C ILE A 35 -10.48 -6.68 -5.50
N ALA A 36 -9.50 -7.04 -4.68
CA ALA A 36 -8.76 -6.12 -3.82
C ALA A 36 -7.62 -5.37 -4.55
N ARG A 37 -7.43 -5.61 -5.86
CA ARG A 37 -6.27 -5.12 -6.63
C ARG A 37 -6.03 -3.63 -6.50
N GLU A 38 -7.08 -2.83 -6.58
CA GLU A 38 -6.96 -1.37 -6.51
C GLU A 38 -6.57 -0.90 -5.09
N ALA A 39 -7.15 -1.51 -4.05
CA ALA A 39 -6.80 -1.21 -2.65
C ALA A 39 -5.35 -1.61 -2.34
N ILE A 40 -4.92 -2.78 -2.81
CA ILE A 40 -3.54 -3.26 -2.66
C ILE A 40 -2.59 -2.33 -3.44
N GLY A 41 -2.91 -1.99 -4.68
CA GLY A 41 -2.11 -1.10 -5.53
C GLY A 41 -1.93 0.28 -4.91
N LEU A 42 -2.99 0.86 -4.36
CA LEU A 42 -2.93 2.15 -3.65
C LEU A 42 -2.05 2.07 -2.41
N SER A 43 -2.17 1.00 -1.61
CA SER A 43 -1.32 0.77 -0.43
C SER A 43 0.16 0.71 -0.80
N MET A 44 0.51 -0.04 -1.84
CA MET A 44 1.88 -0.15 -2.34
C MET A 44 2.41 1.21 -2.86
N ALA A 45 1.59 1.96 -3.57
CA ALA A 45 1.97 3.28 -4.10
C ALA A 45 2.26 4.29 -2.98
N ILE A 46 1.45 4.31 -1.93
CA ILE A 46 1.66 5.18 -0.76
C ILE A 46 2.93 4.77 -0.01
N GLU A 47 3.17 3.48 0.16
CA GLU A 47 4.38 2.97 0.80
C GLU A 47 5.64 3.36 0.01
N GLU A 48 5.62 3.20 -1.31
CA GLU A 48 6.71 3.62 -2.17
C GLU A 48 6.93 5.13 -2.12
N GLN A 49 5.85 5.93 -2.15
CA GLN A 49 5.93 7.38 -2.03
C GLN A 49 6.58 7.80 -0.70
N GLN A 50 6.16 7.21 0.41
CA GLN A 50 6.76 7.47 1.72
C GLN A 50 8.23 7.07 1.78
N ALA A 51 8.58 5.89 1.25
CA ALA A 51 9.96 5.44 1.19
C ALA A 51 10.83 6.39 0.35
N ARG A 52 10.30 6.97 -0.72
CA ARG A 52 11.01 7.98 -1.52
C ARG A 52 11.20 9.29 -0.76
N ILE A 53 10.16 9.77 -0.05
CA ILE A 53 10.25 10.98 0.78
C ILE A 53 11.32 10.80 1.87
N GLN A 54 11.31 9.67 2.57
CA GLN A 54 12.30 9.36 3.61
C GLN A 54 13.72 9.25 3.03
N ARG A 55 13.87 8.62 1.88
CA ARG A 55 15.17 8.49 1.18
C ARG A 55 15.73 9.82 0.74
N ASN A 56 14.87 10.75 0.34
CA ASN A 56 15.26 12.11 -0.05
C ASN A 56 15.50 13.05 1.14
N GLY A 57 15.49 12.54 2.38
CA GLY A 57 15.81 13.28 3.59
C GLY A 57 14.68 14.15 4.14
N VAL A 58 13.41 13.75 3.87
CA VAL A 58 12.20 14.46 4.37
C VAL A 58 12.20 15.96 3.93
N ARG A 59 12.95 16.30 2.89
CA ARG A 59 12.93 17.66 2.39
C ARG A 59 11.69 17.89 1.56
N VAL A 60 11.03 18.92 1.98
CA VAL A 60 9.86 19.44 1.29
C VAL A 60 10.26 19.83 -0.13
N PRO A 61 9.50 19.37 -1.16
CA PRO A 61 9.70 19.87 -2.50
C PRO A 61 9.62 21.39 -2.52
N GLY A 62 10.53 22.02 -3.22
CA GLY A 62 10.61 23.48 -3.27
C GLY A 62 11.21 23.95 -4.58
N ILE A 63 11.05 25.23 -4.82
CA ILE A 63 11.58 25.92 -5.99
C ILE A 63 12.84 26.67 -5.59
N TYR A 64 13.94 26.34 -6.22
CA TYR A 64 15.17 27.11 -6.12
C TYR A 64 15.17 28.18 -7.20
N SER A 65 15.03 29.44 -6.80
CA SER A 65 14.99 30.59 -7.71
C SER A 65 16.31 31.35 -7.62
N VAL A 66 16.89 31.65 -8.76
CA VAL A 66 18.11 32.48 -8.91
C VAL A 66 17.77 33.65 -9.82
N ASP A 67 18.23 34.85 -9.45
CA ASP A 67 18.07 36.02 -10.31
C ASP A 67 18.99 35.93 -11.54
N GLY A 68 18.36 35.92 -12.72
CA GLY A 68 19.03 35.82 -14.02
C GLY A 68 18.94 34.46 -14.70
N SER A 69 19.46 34.36 -15.93
CA SER A 69 19.52 33.11 -16.66
C SER A 69 20.81 32.35 -16.38
N LEU A 70 20.68 31.10 -16.01
CA LEU A 70 21.81 30.18 -15.81
C LEU A 70 22.31 29.63 -17.17
N SER A 71 23.63 29.64 -17.38
CA SER A 71 24.21 28.90 -18.48
C SER A 71 24.06 27.40 -18.27
N PRO A 72 24.06 26.57 -19.32
CA PRO A 72 23.91 25.11 -19.19
C PRO A 72 24.96 24.48 -18.24
N VAL A 73 26.15 25.02 -18.20
CA VAL A 73 27.23 24.57 -17.32
C VAL A 73 26.92 24.90 -15.87
N GLN A 74 26.49 26.14 -15.59
CA GLN A 74 26.10 26.58 -14.25
C GLN A 74 24.90 25.81 -13.72
N TYR A 75 23.92 25.53 -14.56
CA TYR A 75 22.77 24.70 -14.20
C TYR A 75 23.20 23.28 -13.77
N LYS A 76 24.11 22.69 -14.55
CA LYS A 76 24.61 21.33 -14.25
C LYS A 76 25.39 21.29 -12.92
N HIS A 77 26.24 22.27 -12.68
CA HIS A 77 26.98 22.40 -11.42
C HIS A 77 26.01 22.60 -10.23
N LEU A 78 25.04 23.48 -10.37
CA LEU A 78 24.04 23.75 -9.32
C LEU A 78 23.22 22.49 -9.00
N LYS A 79 22.79 21.77 -10.02
CA LYS A 79 22.06 20.51 -9.85
C LYS A 79 22.89 19.48 -9.09
N THR A 80 24.14 19.26 -9.48
CA THR A 80 25.04 18.31 -8.79
C THR A 80 25.26 18.75 -7.33
N TRP A 81 25.47 20.03 -7.10
CA TRP A 81 25.66 20.56 -5.76
C TRP A 81 24.41 20.35 -4.87
N ILE A 82 23.20 20.55 -5.42
CA ILE A 82 21.94 20.28 -4.72
C ILE A 82 21.82 18.80 -4.37
N ASP A 83 22.11 17.91 -5.33
CA ASP A 83 22.01 16.48 -5.13
C ASP A 83 22.99 15.98 -4.06
N GLU A 84 24.22 16.53 -4.01
CA GLU A 84 25.26 16.14 -3.05
C GLU A 84 25.08 16.75 -1.66
N ASN A 85 24.63 18.00 -1.56
CA ASN A 85 24.61 18.73 -0.28
C ASN A 85 23.21 18.85 0.33
N ILE A 86 22.18 18.65 -0.48
CA ILE A 86 20.79 18.84 -0.06
C ILE A 86 20.02 17.51 -0.06
N GLY A 87 20.28 16.65 -1.03
CA GLY A 87 19.64 15.35 -1.15
C GLY A 87 20.14 14.36 -0.10
N GLY A 88 19.30 13.33 0.17
CA GLY A 88 19.63 12.19 1.01
C GLY A 88 19.37 12.39 2.51
N PRO A 89 19.23 11.26 3.24
CA PRO A 89 18.95 11.28 4.68
C PRO A 89 20.11 11.84 5.50
N GLU A 90 21.34 11.78 4.99
CA GLU A 90 22.56 12.28 5.65
C GLU A 90 22.58 13.80 5.77
N ASN A 91 21.87 14.51 4.88
CA ASN A 91 21.78 15.94 4.83
C ASN A 91 20.48 16.48 5.48
N ALA A 92 19.64 15.59 6.00
CA ALA A 92 18.40 15.98 6.67
C ALA A 92 18.69 16.85 7.88
N GLY A 93 18.03 18.03 7.98
CA GLY A 93 18.19 18.97 9.09
C GLY A 93 19.40 19.88 9.01
N LYS A 94 20.30 19.74 8.04
CA LYS A 94 21.41 20.68 7.86
C LYS A 94 20.92 22.04 7.32
N PRO A 95 21.46 23.16 7.81
CA PRO A 95 21.11 24.46 7.26
C PRO A 95 21.59 24.58 5.80
N MET A 96 20.76 25.22 4.96
CA MET A 96 21.11 25.50 3.58
C MET A 96 21.67 26.90 3.46
N LEU A 97 22.90 27.01 2.96
CA LEU A 97 23.51 28.28 2.60
C LEU A 97 23.21 28.60 1.14
N LEU A 98 22.55 29.72 0.89
CA LEU A 98 22.23 30.20 -0.43
C LEU A 98 23.15 31.38 -0.79
N ASP A 99 23.76 31.33 -1.95
CA ASP A 99 24.60 32.41 -2.51
C ASP A 99 23.84 33.18 -3.60
N ARG A 100 24.28 34.43 -3.86
CA ARG A 100 23.82 35.25 -4.99
C ARG A 100 22.31 35.49 -5.08
N ALA A 101 21.70 35.95 -3.98
CA ALA A 101 20.29 36.28 -3.93
C ALA A 101 19.35 35.12 -4.31
N ALA A 102 19.84 33.88 -4.29
CA ALA A 102 19.01 32.71 -4.49
C ALA A 102 17.99 32.59 -3.37
N LYS A 103 16.75 32.25 -3.76
CA LYS A 103 15.63 32.05 -2.81
C LYS A 103 15.14 30.63 -2.91
N TRP A 104 14.97 30.02 -1.75
CA TRP A 104 14.26 28.76 -1.63
C TRP A 104 12.83 29.01 -1.19
N THR A 105 11.89 28.61 -2.02
CA THR A 105 10.46 28.64 -1.68
C THR A 105 9.98 27.22 -1.53
N SER A 106 9.62 26.86 -0.31
CA SER A 106 9.03 25.56 -0.03
C SER A 106 7.63 25.46 -0.65
N THR A 107 7.39 24.40 -1.43
CA THR A 107 6.07 24.04 -1.93
C THR A 107 5.40 22.99 -1.02
N ALA A 108 5.79 22.98 0.27
CA ALA A 108 5.30 22.00 1.22
C ALA A 108 3.79 22.02 1.36
N MET A 109 3.20 20.88 1.23
CA MET A 109 1.86 20.62 1.73
C MET A 109 2.00 20.29 3.23
N THR A 110 1.79 21.28 4.06
CA THR A 110 1.71 21.14 5.53
C THR A 110 0.48 20.28 5.87
N GLY A 111 0.67 19.16 6.54
CA GLY A 111 -0.43 18.26 6.99
C GLY A 111 -0.34 16.82 6.53
N ILE A 112 0.61 16.50 5.64
CA ILE A 112 0.70 15.19 4.98
C ILE A 112 0.95 14.02 5.96
N ASP A 113 1.71 14.23 7.03
CA ASP A 113 2.16 13.11 7.86
C ASP A 113 1.06 12.46 8.70
N ALA A 114 0.20 13.26 9.34
CA ALA A 114 -0.90 12.73 10.14
C ALA A 114 -2.00 12.12 9.27
N GLU A 115 -2.29 12.74 8.13
CA GLU A 115 -3.27 12.25 7.17
C GLU A 115 -2.78 10.97 6.47
N THR A 116 -1.50 10.88 6.16
CA THR A 116 -0.89 9.67 5.58
C THR A 116 -0.94 8.50 6.56
N LEU A 117 -0.70 8.73 7.85
CA LEU A 117 -0.80 7.68 8.85
C LEU A 117 -2.25 7.17 8.99
N SER A 118 -3.23 8.05 9.00
CA SER A 118 -4.65 7.67 9.05
C SER A 118 -5.08 6.92 7.79
N THR A 119 -4.60 7.34 6.62
CA THR A 119 -4.84 6.67 5.35
C THR A 119 -4.24 5.26 5.32
N ARG A 120 -3.01 5.06 5.80
CA ARG A 120 -2.41 3.73 5.90
C ARG A 120 -3.18 2.80 6.85
N ARG A 121 -3.66 3.32 7.98
CA ARG A 121 -4.52 2.54 8.88
C ARG A 121 -5.83 2.13 8.22
N PHE A 122 -6.48 3.05 7.52
CA PHE A 122 -7.70 2.78 6.77
C PHE A 122 -7.49 1.71 5.68
N GLN A 123 -6.34 1.73 4.99
CA GLN A 123 -6.03 0.73 3.96
C GLN A 123 -5.88 -0.68 4.52
N VAL A 124 -5.31 -0.85 5.73
CA VAL A 124 -5.29 -2.16 6.38
C VAL A 124 -6.71 -2.67 6.60
N GLU A 125 -7.61 -1.83 7.10
CA GLU A 125 -9.01 -2.19 7.29
C GLU A 125 -9.73 -2.50 5.98
N GLU A 126 -9.44 -1.74 4.91
CA GLU A 126 -10.03 -1.94 3.60
C GLU A 126 -9.60 -3.28 2.98
N ILE A 127 -8.32 -3.60 3.04
CA ILE A 127 -7.80 -4.90 2.59
C ILE A 127 -8.42 -6.03 3.43
N CYS A 128 -8.51 -5.88 4.75
CA CYS A 128 -9.15 -6.86 5.62
C CYS A 128 -10.61 -7.11 5.25
N ARG A 129 -11.37 -6.06 4.84
CA ARG A 129 -12.76 -6.21 4.37
C ARG A 129 -12.85 -7.07 3.11
N HIS A 130 -11.94 -6.88 2.15
CA HIS A 130 -11.91 -7.68 0.92
C HIS A 130 -11.66 -9.17 1.20
N PHE A 131 -10.84 -9.47 2.20
CA PHE A 131 -10.54 -10.85 2.60
C PHE A 131 -11.46 -11.38 3.70
N GLN A 132 -12.41 -10.57 4.17
CA GLN A 132 -13.32 -10.92 5.28
C GLN A 132 -12.57 -11.32 6.56
N VAL A 133 -11.44 -10.70 6.81
CA VAL A 133 -10.61 -10.91 8.01
C VAL A 133 -10.82 -9.75 8.98
N ASN A 134 -11.00 -10.05 10.26
CA ASN A 134 -11.07 -8.97 11.24
C ASN A 134 -9.69 -8.32 11.42
N PRO A 135 -9.58 -6.97 11.37
CA PRO A 135 -8.29 -6.26 11.51
C PRO A 135 -7.48 -6.64 12.75
N ILE A 136 -8.12 -7.02 13.85
CA ILE A 136 -7.43 -7.48 15.07
C ILE A 136 -6.57 -8.73 14.81
N MET A 137 -6.94 -9.58 13.86
CA MET A 137 -6.20 -10.80 13.52
C MET A 137 -4.88 -10.53 12.81
N VAL A 138 -4.73 -9.36 12.21
CA VAL A 138 -3.49 -8.86 11.61
C VAL A 138 -2.76 -7.86 12.51
N PHE A 139 -3.11 -7.87 13.81
CA PHE A 139 -2.54 -6.98 14.83
C PHE A 139 -2.72 -5.49 14.52
N ALA A 140 -3.74 -5.13 13.73
CA ALA A 140 -4.09 -3.73 13.55
C ALA A 140 -4.69 -3.18 14.84
N GLU A 141 -4.13 -2.07 15.34
CA GLU A 141 -4.57 -1.44 16.58
C GLU A 141 -6.02 -1.00 16.52
N SER A 142 -6.83 -1.50 17.45
CA SER A 142 -8.14 -0.96 17.76
C SER A 142 -8.05 -0.24 19.12
N LYS A 143 -8.30 1.05 19.14
CA LYS A 143 -8.16 1.92 20.33
C LYS A 143 -9.02 1.51 21.53
N ASN A 144 -10.01 0.62 21.35
CA ASN A 144 -11.01 0.28 22.35
C ASN A 144 -11.24 -1.25 22.49
N THR A 145 -10.26 -2.08 22.15
CA THR A 145 -10.43 -3.53 22.22
C THR A 145 -10.10 -4.02 23.62
N THR A 146 -11.09 -4.55 24.33
CA THR A 146 -10.90 -5.31 25.58
C THR A 146 -10.72 -6.80 25.26
N TYR A 147 -10.18 -7.61 26.20
CA TYR A 147 -10.04 -9.06 26.00
C TYR A 147 -11.37 -9.75 25.68
N ALA A 148 -12.46 -9.36 26.35
CA ALA A 148 -13.79 -9.91 26.08
C ALA A 148 -14.29 -9.57 24.67
N SER A 149 -14.03 -8.36 24.16
CA SER A 149 -14.38 -7.99 22.79
C SER A 149 -13.49 -8.68 21.76
N ALA A 150 -12.24 -8.96 22.07
CA ALA A 150 -11.34 -9.73 21.18
C ALA A 150 -11.85 -11.16 20.99
N GLU A 151 -12.27 -11.85 22.05
CA GLU A 151 -12.86 -13.18 21.97
C GLU A 151 -14.11 -13.20 21.08
N GLN A 152 -15.01 -12.23 21.25
CA GLN A 152 -16.20 -12.08 20.42
C GLN A 152 -15.84 -11.82 18.95
N MET A 153 -14.78 -11.07 18.66
CA MET A 153 -14.32 -10.83 17.28
C MET A 153 -13.75 -12.10 16.66
N PHE A 154 -13.00 -12.92 17.40
CA PHE A 154 -12.54 -14.22 16.91
C PHE A 154 -13.71 -15.17 16.64
N LEU A 155 -14.68 -15.23 17.54
CA LEU A 155 -15.89 -16.04 17.34
C LEU A 155 -16.68 -15.55 16.11
N SER A 156 -16.83 -14.25 15.95
CA SER A 156 -17.46 -13.65 14.77
C SER A 156 -16.76 -14.04 13.47
N HIS A 157 -15.43 -14.08 13.45
CA HIS A 157 -14.67 -14.54 12.30
C HIS A 157 -14.96 -16.01 11.97
N VAL A 158 -14.98 -16.88 12.98
CA VAL A 158 -15.33 -18.29 12.77
C VAL A 158 -16.73 -18.43 12.17
N VAL A 159 -17.73 -17.72 12.71
CA VAL A 159 -19.13 -17.84 12.31
C VAL A 159 -19.37 -17.23 10.93
N HIS A 160 -18.79 -16.06 10.63
CA HIS A 160 -19.13 -15.31 9.42
C HIS A 160 -18.16 -15.53 8.25
N THR A 161 -16.92 -15.93 8.53
CA THR A 161 -15.90 -16.16 7.48
C THR A 161 -15.62 -17.64 7.25
N LEU A 162 -15.31 -18.38 8.32
CA LEU A 162 -14.90 -19.78 8.19
C LEU A 162 -16.07 -20.73 8.01
N ALA A 163 -17.16 -20.59 8.79
CA ALA A 163 -18.29 -21.51 8.72
C ALA A 163 -18.94 -21.56 7.32
N PRO A 164 -19.16 -20.45 6.59
CA PRO A 164 -19.65 -20.52 5.21
C PRO A 164 -18.71 -21.26 4.26
N THR A 165 -17.40 -21.20 4.51
CA THR A 165 -16.40 -21.92 3.72
C THR A 165 -16.46 -23.43 4.01
N TYR A 166 -16.55 -23.79 5.28
CA TYR A 166 -16.71 -25.20 5.67
C TYR A 166 -18.01 -25.80 5.15
N MET A 167 -19.13 -25.08 5.24
CA MET A 167 -20.41 -25.53 4.67
C MET A 167 -20.32 -25.79 3.16
N ARG A 168 -19.60 -24.95 2.42
CA ARG A 168 -19.37 -25.19 0.98
C ARG A 168 -18.55 -26.46 0.71
N LEU A 169 -17.53 -26.69 1.53
CA LEU A 169 -16.72 -27.92 1.45
C LEU A 169 -17.60 -29.16 1.73
N GLU A 170 -18.36 -29.13 2.81
CA GLU A 170 -19.26 -30.22 3.19
C GLU A 170 -20.34 -30.52 2.11
N GLN A 171 -20.92 -29.47 1.53
CA GLN A 171 -21.94 -29.62 0.47
C GLN A 171 -21.35 -30.03 -0.88
N SER A 172 -20.04 -29.94 -1.07
CA SER A 172 -19.37 -30.32 -2.31
C SER A 172 -18.90 -31.79 -2.32
N ILE A 173 -18.96 -32.46 -1.18
CA ILE A 173 -18.68 -33.91 -1.02
C ILE A 173 -19.93 -34.71 -1.32
#